data_cd5100f92bf4a8da7fba268f01418d62
#
_entry.id   cd5100f92bf4a8da7fba268f01418d62
#
_cell.length_a   1.000
_cell.length_b   1.000
_cell.length_c   1.000
_cell.angle_alpha   90.00
_cell.angle_beta   90.00
_cell.angle_gamma   90.00
#
_symmetry.space_group_name_H-M   'P 1'
#
loop_
_entity.id
_entity.type
_entity.pdbx_description
1 polymer ?
#
loop_
_entity_poly.entity_id
_entity_poly.type
_entity_poly.pdbx_seq_one_letter_code
_entity_poly.pdbx_strand_id
1 'polypeptide(L)'
;MQSSRPGLTDMGFLRHRDHERDQRRADRLTPVPADRVSGVMSLCALDPVSAVSLVQQMQRWSRWGRGDVVALGGLVQPVAAAWSVGSLMPFGLAGRPEHGVRAADAGEIWALAEHSRPRLSRHGSVSGPARDVAAIWGTLSEQGVRSRQERWRQPVLAAPHAHAGLGGVRRPRHPSLSWVGQAVRRAQPGETEMVLPASVDMFIGELGYDPTTDGSGYRRHVGWLIEQRRSYVVLDDGAGGPVQPGSPRAVAFKADVGALWHSPDGSIAQLTGVWTRPDLRGRGVGAAALAGVVDAVRRDHVGTDGVVSLYVNDYNTPAMALYRSLGFEQVGLFATVLL
;
A
#
# COMPACT_ATOMS: atom_id res chain seq x y z
N MET A 1 -4.50 62.37 35.01
CA MET A 1 -4.57 60.94 34.82
C MET A 1 -4.64 60.65 33.31
N GLN A 2 -3.53 60.40 32.69
CA GLN A 2 -3.44 60.05 31.24
C GLN A 2 -3.44 58.54 31.08
N SER A 3 -4.46 58.02 30.38
CA SER A 3 -4.59 56.62 30.00
C SER A 3 -3.78 56.40 28.72
N SER A 4 -2.68 55.67 28.81
CA SER A 4 -1.89 55.23 27.67
C SER A 4 -2.57 54.05 27.01
N ARG A 5 -2.94 54.19 25.72
CA ARG A 5 -3.35 53.05 24.85
C ARG A 5 -2.12 52.29 24.42
N PRO A 6 -2.10 50.92 24.40
CA PRO A 6 -1.00 50.16 23.84
C PRO A 6 -1.01 50.25 22.32
N GLY A 7 0.20 50.32 21.74
CA GLY A 7 0.45 50.76 20.38
C GLY A 7 0.11 49.68 19.31
N LEU A 8 -0.29 50.21 18.19
CA LEU A 8 -0.57 49.53 16.90
C LEU A 8 0.66 48.87 16.22
N THR A 9 1.84 48.93 16.84
CA THR A 9 3.10 48.39 16.29
C THR A 9 3.28 46.88 16.47
N ASP A 10 2.59 46.24 17.41
CA ASP A 10 2.80 44.82 17.71
C ASP A 10 2.03 43.87 16.75
N MET A 11 0.91 44.32 16.18
CA MET A 11 0.13 43.53 15.22
C MET A 11 0.78 43.44 13.82
N GLY A 12 1.60 44.39 13.46
CA GLY A 12 2.35 44.39 12.18
C GLY A 12 3.49 43.38 12.17
N PHE A 13 4.20 43.26 13.29
CA PHE A 13 5.32 42.30 13.44
C PHE A 13 4.85 40.83 13.47
N LEU A 14 3.71 40.55 14.08
CA LEU A 14 3.13 39.19 14.11
C LEU A 14 2.64 38.79 12.72
N ARG A 15 1.97 39.67 11.98
CA ARG A 15 1.51 39.39 10.61
C ARG A 15 2.66 39.22 9.64
N HIS A 16 3.76 39.92 9.80
CA HIS A 16 4.95 39.79 8.94
C HIS A 16 5.68 38.49 9.20
N ARG A 17 5.81 38.06 10.46
CA ARG A 17 6.38 36.77 10.84
C ARG A 17 5.52 35.58 10.36
N ASP A 18 4.20 35.69 10.41
CA ASP A 18 3.30 34.65 9.90
C ASP A 18 3.36 34.59 8.37
N HIS A 19 3.47 35.71 7.68
CA HIS A 19 3.61 35.77 6.23
C HIS A 19 4.96 35.21 5.75
N GLU A 20 6.06 35.50 6.43
CA GLU A 20 7.36 34.89 6.15
C GLU A 20 7.41 33.39 6.46
N ARG A 21 6.73 32.93 7.50
CA ARG A 21 6.57 31.51 7.81
C ARG A 21 5.76 30.78 6.75
N ASP A 22 4.64 31.35 6.33
CA ASP A 22 3.79 30.80 5.28
C ASP A 22 4.52 30.78 3.92
N GLN A 23 5.33 31.78 3.61
CA GLN A 23 6.11 31.86 2.39
C GLN A 23 7.24 30.82 2.38
N ARG A 24 8.00 30.69 3.48
CA ARG A 24 9.03 29.63 3.67
C ARG A 24 8.43 28.23 3.67
N ARG A 25 7.17 28.07 4.12
CA ARG A 25 6.43 26.82 4.04
C ARG A 25 6.02 26.50 2.61
N ALA A 26 5.54 27.47 1.84
CA ALA A 26 5.19 27.32 0.43
C ALA A 26 6.40 26.94 -0.44
N ASP A 27 7.60 27.42 -0.06
CA ASP A 27 8.85 27.07 -0.76
C ASP A 27 9.33 25.64 -0.46
N ARG A 28 8.90 25.03 0.66
CA ARG A 28 9.35 23.70 1.09
C ARG A 28 8.40 22.57 0.75
N LEU A 29 7.09 22.86 0.68
CA LEU A 29 6.05 21.88 0.40
C LEU A 29 5.10 22.45 -0.66
N THR A 30 5.05 21.80 -1.80
CA THR A 30 4.24 22.24 -2.95
C THR A 30 3.10 21.24 -3.19
N PRO A 31 1.83 21.69 -3.13
CA PRO A 31 0.70 20.86 -3.57
C PRO A 31 0.85 20.47 -5.04
N VAL A 32 0.63 19.20 -5.36
CA VAL A 32 0.75 18.65 -6.70
C VAL A 32 -0.64 18.60 -7.35
N PRO A 33 -0.92 19.43 -8.37
CA PRO A 33 -2.13 19.30 -9.17
C PRO A 33 -2.13 18.02 -9.99
N ALA A 34 -3.32 17.47 -10.28
CA ALA A 34 -3.45 16.20 -10.99
C ALA A 34 -2.86 16.23 -12.42
N ASP A 35 -2.82 17.40 -13.04
CA ASP A 35 -2.22 17.64 -14.36
C ASP A 35 -0.70 17.92 -14.33
N ARG A 36 -0.09 17.97 -13.12
CA ARG A 36 1.35 18.28 -12.93
C ARG A 36 2.07 17.22 -12.11
N VAL A 37 1.70 15.95 -12.29
CA VAL A 37 2.25 14.79 -11.55
C VAL A 37 3.56 14.24 -12.11
N SER A 38 4.02 14.70 -13.27
CA SER A 38 5.15 14.10 -14.00
C SER A 38 6.42 13.98 -13.17
N GLY A 39 6.79 15.02 -12.42
CA GLY A 39 7.98 14.97 -11.54
C GLY A 39 7.83 13.94 -10.42
N VAL A 40 6.64 13.85 -9.80
CA VAL A 40 6.37 12.84 -8.77
C VAL A 40 6.40 11.42 -9.37
N MET A 41 5.86 11.24 -10.58
CA MET A 41 5.90 9.94 -11.26
C MET A 41 7.33 9.54 -11.62
N SER A 42 8.18 10.50 -12.05
CA SER A 42 9.61 10.26 -12.30
C SER A 42 10.36 9.87 -11.01
N LEU A 43 10.07 10.55 -9.90
CA LEU A 43 10.62 10.16 -8.59
C LEU A 43 10.18 8.74 -8.20
N CYS A 44 8.90 8.41 -8.37
CA CYS A 44 8.36 7.07 -8.07
C CYS A 44 8.99 5.98 -8.96
N ALA A 45 9.35 6.31 -10.21
CA ALA A 45 9.99 5.38 -11.13
C ALA A 45 11.40 4.94 -10.71
N LEU A 46 12.06 5.68 -9.81
CA LEU A 46 13.37 5.28 -9.25
C LEU A 46 13.29 4.01 -8.38
N ASP A 47 12.14 3.72 -7.77
CA ASP A 47 11.87 2.51 -7.01
C ASP A 47 10.39 2.15 -7.13
N PRO A 48 9.98 1.60 -8.28
CA PRO A 48 8.59 1.43 -8.61
C PRO A 48 7.87 0.41 -7.72
N VAL A 49 8.58 -0.58 -7.18
CA VAL A 49 8.03 -1.58 -6.27
C VAL A 49 7.62 -0.93 -4.94
N SER A 50 8.46 -0.07 -4.39
CA SER A 50 8.17 0.65 -3.15
C SER A 50 7.15 1.79 -3.34
N ALA A 51 7.09 2.38 -4.55
CA ALA A 51 6.20 3.49 -4.85
C ALA A 51 4.78 3.07 -5.27
N VAL A 52 4.56 1.79 -5.65
CA VAL A 52 3.30 1.35 -6.29
C VAL A 52 2.05 1.71 -5.50
N SER A 53 2.10 1.65 -4.16
CA SER A 53 0.96 2.01 -3.30
C SER A 53 0.63 3.50 -3.35
N LEU A 54 1.64 4.37 -3.34
CA LEU A 54 1.47 5.82 -3.51
C LEU A 54 0.87 6.13 -4.89
N VAL A 55 1.45 5.54 -5.94
CA VAL A 55 0.96 5.74 -7.31
C VAL A 55 -0.47 5.24 -7.48
N GLN A 56 -0.82 4.09 -6.87
CA GLN A 56 -2.18 3.57 -6.88
C GLN A 56 -3.18 4.56 -6.24
N GLN A 57 -2.82 5.23 -5.15
CA GLN A 57 -3.68 6.25 -4.56
C GLN A 57 -3.88 7.42 -5.53
N MET A 58 -2.82 7.88 -6.17
CA MET A 58 -2.90 8.94 -7.18
C MET A 58 -3.76 8.54 -8.38
N GLN A 59 -3.66 7.30 -8.85
CA GLN A 59 -4.45 6.78 -9.98
C GLN A 59 -5.91 6.51 -9.65
N ARG A 60 -6.20 6.08 -8.42
CA ARG A 60 -7.56 5.78 -7.96
C ARG A 60 -8.46 7.02 -7.95
N TRP A 61 -7.90 8.17 -7.71
CA TRP A 61 -8.59 9.44 -7.64
C TRP A 61 -8.22 10.27 -8.86
N SER A 62 -9.04 10.28 -9.89
CA SER A 62 -8.85 11.12 -11.09
C SER A 62 -8.87 12.63 -10.76
N ARG A 63 -9.41 12.98 -9.60
CA ARG A 63 -9.40 14.35 -9.04
C ARG A 63 -9.14 14.25 -7.55
N TRP A 64 -8.12 14.93 -7.09
CA TRP A 64 -7.84 15.11 -5.67
C TRP A 64 -7.90 16.59 -5.30
N GLY A 65 -8.16 16.85 -4.02
CA GLY A 65 -8.16 18.18 -3.45
C GLY A 65 -6.76 18.80 -3.42
N ARG A 66 -6.71 20.10 -3.30
CA ARG A 66 -5.43 20.81 -3.17
C ARG A 66 -4.71 20.38 -1.89
N GLY A 67 -3.52 19.80 -2.06
CA GLY A 67 -2.69 19.32 -0.96
C GLY A 67 -2.93 17.87 -0.54
N ASP A 68 -3.73 17.10 -1.26
CA ASP A 68 -3.85 15.64 -1.03
C ASP A 68 -2.59 14.91 -1.48
N VAL A 69 -1.99 15.38 -2.58
CA VAL A 69 -0.65 15.01 -3.02
C VAL A 69 0.25 16.23 -2.86
N VAL A 70 1.40 16.04 -2.24
CA VAL A 70 2.39 17.09 -2.02
C VAL A 70 3.78 16.62 -2.44
N ALA A 71 4.60 17.57 -2.87
CA ALA A 71 6.00 17.36 -3.22
C ALA A 71 6.92 18.26 -2.39
N LEU A 72 8.11 17.79 -2.08
CA LEU A 72 9.21 18.53 -1.47
C LEU A 72 10.31 18.77 -2.50
N GLY A 73 10.93 19.93 -2.48
CA GLY A 73 11.96 20.31 -3.46
C GLY A 73 11.41 20.74 -4.83
N GLY A 74 10.09 21.04 -4.91
CA GLY A 74 9.43 21.54 -6.13
C GLY A 74 8.71 20.46 -6.93
N LEU A 75 8.10 20.86 -8.07
CA LEU A 75 7.26 19.96 -8.88
C LEU A 75 8.01 19.25 -10.01
N VAL A 76 9.11 19.83 -10.48
CA VAL A 76 9.83 19.32 -11.67
C VAL A 76 10.77 18.18 -11.29
N GLN A 77 11.54 18.37 -10.22
CA GLN A 77 12.48 17.38 -9.68
C GLN A 77 12.29 17.29 -8.15
N PRO A 78 11.17 16.72 -7.68
CA PRO A 78 10.93 16.58 -6.27
C PRO A 78 11.94 15.62 -5.63
N VAL A 79 12.38 15.96 -4.41
CA VAL A 79 13.22 15.05 -3.59
C VAL A 79 12.36 14.02 -2.85
N ALA A 80 11.12 14.39 -2.54
CA ALA A 80 10.14 13.50 -1.93
C ALA A 80 8.72 13.89 -2.34
N ALA A 81 7.80 12.96 -2.22
CA ALA A 81 6.37 13.17 -2.40
C ALA A 81 5.57 12.39 -1.36
N ALA A 82 4.32 12.79 -1.13
CA ALA A 82 3.43 12.06 -0.24
C ALA A 82 1.97 12.19 -0.66
N TRP A 83 1.19 11.12 -0.45
CA TRP A 83 -0.26 11.17 -0.31
C TRP A 83 -0.60 11.49 1.15
N SER A 84 -1.54 12.40 1.39
CA SER A 84 -1.84 12.94 2.72
C SER A 84 -3.35 13.12 2.95
N VAL A 85 -4.13 12.06 2.77
CA VAL A 85 -5.58 12.06 3.07
C VAL A 85 -5.96 10.77 3.76
N GLY A 86 -6.48 10.89 4.99
CA GLY A 86 -6.83 9.75 5.83
C GLY A 86 -5.62 8.98 6.36
N SER A 87 -4.67 8.70 5.49
CA SER A 87 -3.35 8.13 5.79
C SER A 87 -2.25 8.96 5.15
N LEU A 88 -1.02 8.82 5.64
CA LEU A 88 0.17 9.40 5.03
C LEU A 88 0.99 8.30 4.36
N MET A 89 1.28 8.47 3.07
CA MET A 89 2.16 7.60 2.31
C MET A 89 3.35 8.41 1.79
N PRO A 90 4.44 8.51 2.56
CA PRO A 90 5.64 9.23 2.16
C PRO A 90 6.49 8.38 1.21
N PHE A 91 7.19 9.04 0.28
CA PHE A 91 8.16 8.43 -0.61
C PHE A 91 9.30 9.40 -0.91
N GLY A 92 10.55 8.95 -0.76
CA GLY A 92 11.75 9.73 -1.07
C GLY A 92 12.33 10.54 0.10
N LEU A 93 11.70 10.57 1.29
CA LEU A 93 12.16 11.40 2.42
C LEU A 93 13.60 11.07 2.85
N ALA A 94 13.97 9.80 2.83
CA ALA A 94 15.31 9.35 3.19
C ALA A 94 16.35 9.55 2.06
N GLY A 95 15.93 10.13 0.92
CA GLY A 95 16.75 10.26 -0.27
C GLY A 95 16.94 8.96 -1.04
N ARG A 96 17.56 9.10 -2.22
CA ARG A 96 17.96 8.01 -3.10
C ARG A 96 19.34 8.35 -3.67
N PRO A 97 20.41 8.25 -2.89
CA PRO A 97 21.74 8.72 -3.28
C PRO A 97 22.26 7.98 -4.52
N GLU A 98 21.87 6.73 -4.72
CA GLU A 98 22.17 5.94 -5.92
C GLU A 98 21.59 6.54 -7.21
N HIS A 99 20.58 7.39 -7.10
CA HIS A 99 19.95 8.14 -8.19
C HIS A 99 20.19 9.65 -8.11
N GLY A 100 21.11 10.10 -7.23
CA GLY A 100 21.41 11.51 -7.06
C GLY A 100 20.34 12.33 -6.35
N VAL A 101 19.36 11.69 -5.71
CA VAL A 101 18.28 12.35 -4.96
C VAL A 101 18.68 12.49 -3.50
N ARG A 102 18.81 13.75 -3.04
CA ARG A 102 19.12 14.04 -1.62
C ARG A 102 17.96 13.63 -0.69
N ALA A 103 18.26 13.44 0.58
CA ALA A 103 17.23 13.33 1.60
C ALA A 103 16.50 14.68 1.81
N ALA A 104 15.27 14.60 2.28
CA ALA A 104 14.54 15.78 2.75
C ALA A 104 15.23 16.35 4.01
N ASP A 105 15.30 17.67 4.11
CA ASP A 105 15.83 18.32 5.30
C ASP A 105 14.79 18.37 6.44
N ALA A 106 15.25 18.72 7.66
CA ALA A 106 14.40 18.76 8.84
C ALA A 106 13.21 19.74 8.69
N GLY A 107 13.41 20.84 7.96
CA GLY A 107 12.33 21.81 7.72
C GLY A 107 11.30 21.32 6.71
N GLU A 108 11.72 20.55 5.69
CA GLU A 108 10.84 19.88 4.73
C GLU A 108 10.02 18.79 5.43
N ILE A 109 10.65 17.97 6.28
CA ILE A 109 9.98 16.92 7.07
C ILE A 109 8.97 17.56 8.02
N TRP A 110 9.35 18.64 8.71
CA TRP A 110 8.44 19.36 9.62
C TRP A 110 7.24 19.94 8.87
N ALA A 111 7.45 20.56 7.70
CA ALA A 111 6.39 21.11 6.87
C ALA A 111 5.41 20.03 6.40
N LEU A 112 5.92 18.85 6.02
CA LEU A 112 5.09 17.69 5.64
C LEU A 112 4.30 17.16 6.84
N ALA A 113 4.91 17.04 8.01
CA ALA A 113 4.22 16.58 9.23
C ALA A 113 3.10 17.54 9.63
N GLU A 114 3.36 18.85 9.66
CA GLU A 114 2.36 19.88 9.96
C GLU A 114 1.20 19.88 8.95
N HIS A 115 1.50 19.72 7.65
CA HIS A 115 0.49 19.60 6.61
C HIS A 115 -0.37 18.35 6.77
N SER A 116 0.25 17.21 7.10
CA SER A 116 -0.39 15.90 7.12
C SER A 116 -1.21 15.68 8.38
N ARG A 117 -0.74 16.12 9.54
CA ARG A 117 -1.37 15.90 10.85
C ARG A 117 -2.89 16.14 10.88
N PRO A 118 -3.43 17.28 10.43
CA PRO A 118 -4.89 17.53 10.48
C PRO A 118 -5.67 16.71 9.45
N ARG A 119 -5.00 16.01 8.54
CA ARG A 119 -5.57 15.20 7.45
C ARG A 119 -5.58 13.70 7.76
N LEU A 120 -4.89 13.30 8.84
CA LEU A 120 -4.85 11.90 9.29
C LEU A 120 -6.18 11.53 9.94
N SER A 121 -6.70 10.36 9.62
CA SER A 121 -7.89 9.82 10.25
C SER A 121 -7.52 8.92 11.44
N ARG A 122 -8.45 8.74 12.38
CA ARG A 122 -8.29 7.87 13.55
C ARG A 122 -7.98 6.40 13.18
N HIS A 123 -8.41 5.95 12.01
CA HIS A 123 -8.15 4.60 11.50
C HIS A 123 -7.19 4.62 10.30
N GLY A 124 -6.45 5.72 10.16
CA GLY A 124 -5.42 5.88 9.15
C GLY A 124 -4.12 5.19 9.52
N SER A 125 -3.12 5.44 8.69
CA SER A 125 -1.76 4.96 8.91
C SER A 125 -0.72 5.91 8.34
N VAL A 126 0.51 5.79 8.83
CA VAL A 126 1.70 6.27 8.13
C VAL A 126 2.39 5.02 7.58
N SER A 127 2.43 4.86 6.25
CA SER A 127 2.90 3.61 5.63
C SER A 127 3.68 3.84 4.35
N GLY A 128 4.73 3.05 4.14
CA GLY A 128 5.60 3.15 2.96
C GLY A 128 6.97 2.55 3.22
N PRO A 129 8.00 2.94 2.43
CA PRO A 129 9.37 2.53 2.67
C PRO A 129 9.79 2.83 4.11
N ALA A 130 10.37 1.86 4.80
CA ALA A 130 10.63 1.96 6.25
C ALA A 130 11.49 3.17 6.62
N ARG A 131 12.47 3.52 5.77
CA ARG A 131 13.31 4.71 5.97
C ARG A 131 12.51 6.01 5.86
N ASP A 132 11.56 6.10 4.93
CA ASP A 132 10.74 7.28 4.73
C ASP A 132 9.73 7.44 5.88
N VAL A 133 9.12 6.34 6.34
CA VAL A 133 8.24 6.35 7.53
C VAL A 133 9.03 6.76 8.78
N ALA A 134 10.24 6.21 8.99
CA ALA A 134 11.09 6.57 10.12
C ALA A 134 11.49 8.05 10.10
N ALA A 135 11.77 8.61 8.91
CA ALA A 135 12.16 10.01 8.76
C ALA A 135 11.08 11.00 9.25
N ILE A 136 9.79 10.66 9.12
CA ILE A 136 8.70 11.58 9.47
C ILE A 136 8.00 11.22 10.79
N TRP A 137 8.04 9.95 11.23
CA TRP A 137 7.26 9.52 12.39
C TRP A 137 7.66 10.22 13.68
N GLY A 138 8.95 10.46 13.92
CA GLY A 138 9.44 11.20 15.08
C GLY A 138 8.78 12.57 15.18
N THR A 139 8.78 13.34 14.10
CA THR A 139 8.16 14.67 14.03
C THR A 139 6.66 14.63 14.24
N LEU A 140 5.94 13.67 13.63
CA LEU A 140 4.49 13.50 13.84
C LEU A 140 4.18 13.15 15.30
N SER A 141 4.97 12.28 15.93
CA SER A 141 4.82 11.88 17.33
C SER A 141 5.05 13.06 18.28
N GLU A 142 6.09 13.88 18.03
CA GLU A 142 6.36 15.13 18.77
C GLU A 142 5.21 16.14 18.62
N GLN A 143 4.55 16.17 17.46
CA GLN A 143 3.37 16.98 17.23
C GLN A 143 2.07 16.39 17.82
N GLY A 144 2.15 15.32 18.60
CA GLY A 144 1.05 14.71 19.33
C GLY A 144 0.26 13.64 18.58
N VAL A 145 0.68 13.21 17.39
CA VAL A 145 0.10 12.04 16.73
C VAL A 145 0.42 10.79 17.54
N ARG A 146 -0.57 9.96 17.81
CA ARG A 146 -0.42 8.72 18.59
C ARG A 146 -0.62 7.50 17.70
N SER A 147 0.19 6.48 17.91
CA SER A 147 0.04 5.19 17.28
C SER A 147 -0.77 4.24 18.17
N ARG A 148 -1.58 3.43 17.52
CA ARG A 148 -2.21 2.24 18.10
C ARG A 148 -1.29 1.02 18.01
N GLN A 149 -0.53 0.92 16.91
CA GLN A 149 0.42 -0.15 16.66
C GLN A 149 1.51 0.31 15.69
N GLU A 150 2.73 -0.11 15.92
CA GLU A 150 3.88 0.16 15.05
C GLU A 150 4.45 -1.13 14.49
N ARG A 151 4.63 -1.19 13.17
CA ARG A 151 5.14 -2.33 12.40
C ARG A 151 6.33 -1.87 11.58
N TRP A 152 7.51 -1.86 12.20
CA TRP A 152 8.73 -1.32 11.59
C TRP A 152 9.40 -2.26 10.58
N ARG A 153 9.09 -3.54 10.62
CA ARG A 153 9.77 -4.56 9.82
C ARG A 153 8.75 -5.36 9.00
N GLN A 154 8.45 -4.85 7.82
CA GLN A 154 7.58 -5.51 6.85
C GLN A 154 8.40 -5.74 5.57
N PRO A 155 9.09 -6.90 5.44
CA PRO A 155 9.77 -7.26 4.20
C PRO A 155 8.87 -7.11 2.98
N VAL A 156 9.33 -6.38 1.97
CA VAL A 156 8.72 -6.36 0.64
C VAL A 156 9.33 -7.49 -0.15
N LEU A 157 8.50 -8.40 -0.61
CA LEU A 157 8.91 -9.61 -1.30
C LEU A 157 8.42 -9.56 -2.74
N ALA A 158 9.25 -9.95 -3.69
CA ALA A 158 8.89 -10.09 -5.10
C ALA A 158 8.92 -11.56 -5.52
N ALA A 159 7.94 -11.98 -6.32
CA ALA A 159 7.93 -13.30 -6.94
C ALA A 159 9.08 -13.43 -7.95
N PRO A 160 9.74 -14.60 -8.05
CA PRO A 160 10.83 -14.83 -9.01
C PRO A 160 10.35 -14.53 -10.44
N HIS A 161 11.23 -13.94 -11.26
CA HIS A 161 10.91 -13.65 -12.65
C HIS A 161 10.60 -14.93 -13.43
N ALA A 162 9.67 -14.85 -14.40
CA ALA A 162 9.33 -15.98 -15.24
C ALA A 162 10.42 -16.33 -16.25
N HIS A 163 11.30 -15.36 -16.56
CA HIS A 163 12.43 -15.53 -17.47
C HIS A 163 13.63 -16.09 -16.73
N ALA A 164 14.32 -17.01 -17.28
CA ALA A 164 15.65 -17.47 -16.97
C ALA A 164 15.80 -18.99 -17.01
N GLY A 165 14.89 -19.72 -17.66
CA GLY A 165 15.00 -21.19 -17.72
C GLY A 165 14.94 -21.90 -16.35
N LEU A 166 14.87 -21.13 -15.27
CA LEU A 166 14.86 -21.54 -13.87
C LEU A 166 13.46 -21.39 -13.29
N GLY A 167 12.47 -21.78 -14.08
CA GLY A 167 11.07 -21.95 -13.71
C GLY A 167 10.55 -20.97 -12.67
N GLY A 168 9.69 -20.06 -13.04
CA GLY A 168 8.94 -19.15 -12.21
C GLY A 168 8.61 -19.61 -10.78
N VAL A 169 7.53 -19.17 -10.21
CA VAL A 169 7.12 -19.54 -8.84
C VAL A 169 7.16 -21.05 -8.62
N ARG A 170 7.87 -21.51 -7.60
CA ARG A 170 7.93 -22.93 -7.21
C ARG A 170 6.52 -23.40 -6.86
N ARG A 171 6.14 -24.58 -7.33
CA ARG A 171 4.82 -25.15 -7.05
C ARG A 171 4.93 -26.34 -6.11
N PRO A 172 4.00 -26.46 -5.15
CA PRO A 172 3.88 -27.68 -4.36
C PRO A 172 3.66 -28.89 -5.28
N ARG A 173 4.46 -29.93 -5.12
CA ARG A 173 4.41 -31.14 -5.97
C ARG A 173 3.43 -32.20 -5.49
N HIS A 174 2.59 -31.89 -4.51
CA HIS A 174 1.62 -32.88 -3.98
C HIS A 174 0.47 -33.07 -4.98
N PRO A 175 0.22 -34.29 -5.47
CA PRO A 175 -0.79 -34.54 -6.51
C PRO A 175 -2.20 -34.06 -6.12
N SER A 176 -2.57 -34.18 -4.84
CA SER A 176 -3.89 -33.72 -4.34
C SER A 176 -4.09 -32.20 -4.38
N LEU A 177 -3.03 -31.41 -4.64
CA LEU A 177 -3.08 -29.95 -4.72
C LEU A 177 -2.97 -29.43 -6.16
N SER A 178 -2.83 -30.33 -7.14
CA SER A 178 -2.65 -29.93 -8.56
C SER A 178 -3.84 -29.12 -9.09
N TRP A 179 -5.05 -29.43 -8.64
CA TRP A 179 -6.26 -28.71 -9.03
C TRP A 179 -6.31 -27.29 -8.47
N VAL A 180 -5.72 -27.01 -7.29
CA VAL A 180 -5.84 -25.74 -6.57
C VAL A 180 -5.27 -24.58 -7.42
N GLY A 181 -4.07 -24.75 -7.96
CA GLY A 181 -3.46 -23.72 -8.80
C GLY A 181 -4.21 -23.49 -10.12
N GLN A 182 -4.81 -24.55 -10.68
CA GLN A 182 -5.62 -24.48 -11.90
C GLN A 182 -7.00 -23.86 -11.65
N ALA A 183 -7.54 -24.02 -10.45
CA ALA A 183 -8.83 -23.45 -10.03
C ALA A 183 -8.77 -21.95 -9.69
N VAL A 184 -7.56 -21.35 -9.68
CA VAL A 184 -7.41 -19.91 -9.48
C VAL A 184 -8.10 -19.16 -10.61
N ARG A 185 -9.03 -18.30 -10.24
CA ARG A 185 -9.74 -17.42 -11.15
C ARG A 185 -10.00 -16.05 -10.52
N ARG A 186 -10.34 -15.09 -11.34
CA ARG A 186 -10.89 -13.81 -10.86
C ARG A 186 -12.26 -14.06 -10.22
N ALA A 187 -12.55 -13.37 -9.13
CA ALA A 187 -13.89 -13.26 -8.63
C ALA A 187 -14.77 -12.58 -9.68
N GLN A 188 -16.00 -13.06 -9.83
CA GLN A 188 -16.97 -12.57 -10.82
C GLN A 188 -17.78 -11.41 -10.25
N PRO A 189 -18.25 -10.46 -11.09
CA PRO A 189 -19.27 -9.50 -10.69
C PRO A 189 -20.46 -10.25 -10.04
N GLY A 190 -20.91 -9.75 -8.89
CA GLY A 190 -21.98 -10.41 -8.12
C GLY A 190 -21.49 -11.39 -7.04
N GLU A 191 -20.19 -11.76 -7.00
CA GLU A 191 -19.65 -12.64 -5.96
C GLU A 191 -19.17 -11.89 -4.69
N THR A 192 -19.48 -10.60 -4.56
CA THR A 192 -19.05 -9.79 -3.40
C THR A 192 -19.47 -10.43 -2.08
N GLU A 193 -20.70 -10.92 -1.97
CA GLU A 193 -21.22 -11.54 -0.74
C GLU A 193 -20.53 -12.88 -0.42
N MET A 194 -20.02 -13.57 -1.42
CA MET A 194 -19.25 -14.81 -1.23
C MET A 194 -17.81 -14.51 -0.77
N VAL A 195 -17.21 -13.45 -1.30
CA VAL A 195 -15.79 -13.08 -1.03
C VAL A 195 -15.65 -12.26 0.25
N LEU A 196 -16.66 -11.47 0.60
CA LEU A 196 -16.64 -10.55 1.74
C LEU A 196 -16.27 -11.22 3.07
N PRO A 197 -16.85 -12.38 3.44
CA PRO A 197 -16.50 -13.06 4.71
C PRO A 197 -15.01 -13.40 4.81
N ALA A 198 -14.40 -13.90 3.73
CA ALA A 198 -12.97 -14.19 3.67
C ALA A 198 -12.11 -12.92 3.82
N SER A 199 -12.58 -11.80 3.23
CA SER A 199 -11.90 -10.51 3.35
C SER A 199 -12.00 -9.94 4.76
N VAL A 200 -13.15 -10.08 5.42
CA VAL A 200 -13.39 -9.65 6.80
C VAL A 200 -12.54 -10.47 7.77
N ASP A 201 -12.53 -11.82 7.65
CA ASP A 201 -11.72 -12.71 8.50
C ASP A 201 -10.22 -12.37 8.38
N MET A 202 -9.73 -12.15 7.16
CA MET A 202 -8.36 -11.70 6.93
C MET A 202 -8.08 -10.37 7.65
N PHE A 203 -8.96 -9.38 7.49
CA PHE A 203 -8.81 -8.05 8.05
C PHE A 203 -8.82 -8.07 9.59
N ILE A 204 -9.74 -8.83 10.20
CA ILE A 204 -9.81 -9.04 11.66
C ILE A 204 -8.50 -9.67 12.14
N GLY A 205 -8.02 -10.70 11.45
CA GLY A 205 -6.77 -11.38 11.80
C GLY A 205 -5.54 -10.47 11.74
N GLU A 206 -5.54 -9.48 10.85
CA GLU A 206 -4.42 -8.54 10.71
C GLU A 206 -4.53 -7.29 11.59
N LEU A 207 -5.73 -6.73 11.75
CA LEU A 207 -5.93 -5.41 12.36
C LEU A 207 -6.71 -5.45 13.67
N GLY A 208 -7.29 -6.61 14.03
CA GLY A 208 -7.92 -6.84 15.33
C GLY A 208 -9.33 -6.25 15.51
N TYR A 209 -9.95 -5.75 14.42
CA TYR A 209 -11.33 -5.25 14.47
C TYR A 209 -12.08 -5.57 13.17
N ASP A 210 -13.42 -5.63 13.25
CA ASP A 210 -14.26 -5.87 12.09
C ASP A 210 -14.47 -4.59 11.29
N PRO A 211 -14.00 -4.52 10.02
CA PRO A 211 -14.10 -3.33 9.19
C PRO A 211 -15.53 -3.03 8.70
N THR A 212 -16.49 -3.91 8.97
CA THR A 212 -17.89 -3.72 8.56
C THR A 212 -18.71 -2.99 9.62
N THR A 213 -18.19 -2.86 10.86
CA THR A 213 -18.89 -2.17 11.95
C THR A 213 -19.07 -0.68 11.70
N ASP A 214 -18.16 -0.05 10.95
CA ASP A 214 -18.21 1.37 10.61
C ASP A 214 -18.98 1.65 9.29
N GLY A 215 -19.84 0.73 8.88
CA GLY A 215 -20.72 0.86 7.72
C GLY A 215 -20.24 0.10 6.47
N SER A 216 -20.75 0.49 5.30
CA SER A 216 -20.57 -0.25 4.05
C SER A 216 -19.25 0.03 3.31
N GLY A 217 -18.32 0.79 3.90
CA GLY A 217 -17.08 1.22 3.24
C GLY A 217 -16.22 0.05 2.79
N TYR A 218 -15.99 -0.91 3.67
CA TYR A 218 -15.18 -2.08 3.37
C TYR A 218 -15.85 -3.01 2.34
N ARG A 219 -17.15 -3.23 2.43
CA ARG A 219 -17.92 -3.99 1.44
C ARG A 219 -17.81 -3.36 0.04
N ARG A 220 -17.93 -2.02 -0.04
CA ARG A 220 -17.72 -1.30 -1.32
C ARG A 220 -16.29 -1.46 -1.85
N HIS A 221 -15.29 -1.47 -0.96
CA HIS A 221 -13.90 -1.71 -1.35
C HIS A 221 -13.71 -3.10 -1.94
N VAL A 222 -14.25 -4.15 -1.31
CA VAL A 222 -14.20 -5.53 -1.84
C VAL A 222 -14.92 -5.61 -3.19
N GLY A 223 -16.13 -5.04 -3.30
CA GLY A 223 -16.87 -4.97 -4.57
C GLY A 223 -16.07 -4.26 -5.67
N TRP A 224 -15.44 -3.13 -5.34
CA TRP A 224 -14.58 -2.41 -6.28
C TRP A 224 -13.39 -3.26 -6.78
N LEU A 225 -12.73 -4.01 -5.91
CA LEU A 225 -11.63 -4.92 -6.32
C LEU A 225 -12.12 -5.98 -7.31
N ILE A 226 -13.31 -6.53 -7.09
CA ILE A 226 -13.95 -7.52 -7.98
C ILE A 226 -14.29 -6.88 -9.33
N GLU A 227 -14.93 -5.72 -9.34
CA GLU A 227 -15.29 -4.97 -10.54
C GLU A 227 -14.07 -4.59 -11.37
N GLN A 228 -12.97 -4.20 -10.70
CA GLN A 228 -11.69 -3.91 -11.33
C GLN A 228 -10.91 -5.17 -11.74
N ARG A 229 -11.49 -6.36 -11.59
CA ARG A 229 -10.86 -7.66 -11.90
C ARG A 229 -9.56 -7.91 -11.13
N ARG A 230 -9.46 -7.37 -9.91
CA ARG A 230 -8.26 -7.41 -9.06
C ARG A 230 -8.36 -8.40 -7.90
N SER A 231 -9.49 -9.10 -7.73
CA SER A 231 -9.67 -10.12 -6.70
C SER A 231 -9.60 -11.51 -7.31
N TYR A 232 -8.75 -12.35 -6.76
CA TYR A 232 -8.53 -13.73 -7.19
C TYR A 232 -8.97 -14.69 -6.09
N VAL A 233 -9.65 -15.76 -6.49
CA VAL A 233 -10.19 -16.77 -5.57
C VAL A 233 -9.91 -18.18 -6.06
N VAL A 234 -9.83 -19.11 -5.11
CA VAL A 234 -10.05 -20.54 -5.30
C VAL A 234 -11.31 -20.90 -4.54
N LEU A 235 -12.27 -21.51 -5.23
CA LEU A 235 -13.45 -22.06 -4.58
C LEU A 235 -13.25 -23.58 -4.41
N ASP A 236 -13.82 -24.13 -3.33
CA ASP A 236 -13.88 -25.55 -3.06
C ASP A 236 -15.34 -25.98 -2.79
N ASP A 237 -15.53 -27.28 -2.57
CA ASP A 237 -16.82 -27.91 -2.25
C ASP A 237 -17.26 -27.70 -0.79
N GLY A 238 -16.59 -26.84 -0.03
CA GLY A 238 -16.79 -26.62 1.40
C GLY A 238 -15.98 -27.57 2.29
N ALA A 239 -15.48 -28.68 1.76
CA ALA A 239 -14.67 -29.68 2.46
C ALA A 239 -13.17 -29.66 2.05
N GLY A 240 -12.78 -28.80 1.10
CA GLY A 240 -11.40 -28.63 0.64
C GLY A 240 -11.11 -29.42 -0.63
N GLY A 241 -12.11 -29.97 -1.30
CA GLY A 241 -12.04 -30.63 -2.59
C GLY A 241 -12.44 -29.73 -3.75
N PRO A 242 -12.21 -30.18 -5.02
CA PRO A 242 -12.64 -29.43 -6.20
C PRO A 242 -14.17 -29.35 -6.26
N VAL A 243 -14.68 -28.16 -6.67
CA VAL A 243 -16.12 -27.96 -6.87
C VAL A 243 -16.66 -28.93 -7.92
N GLN A 244 -17.71 -29.67 -7.56
CA GLN A 244 -18.46 -30.54 -8.47
C GLN A 244 -19.81 -29.88 -8.84
N PRO A 245 -20.44 -30.25 -9.95
CA PRO A 245 -21.78 -29.80 -10.26
C PRO A 245 -22.76 -30.10 -9.10
N GLY A 246 -23.44 -29.06 -8.60
CA GLY A 246 -24.40 -29.17 -7.49
C GLY A 246 -23.77 -29.16 -6.09
N SER A 247 -22.46 -29.17 -5.92
CA SER A 247 -21.83 -29.04 -4.60
C SER A 247 -21.91 -27.60 -4.06
N PRO A 248 -21.89 -27.42 -2.74
CA PRO A 248 -21.68 -26.10 -2.14
C PRO A 248 -20.42 -25.44 -2.70
N ARG A 249 -20.35 -24.11 -2.61
CA ARG A 249 -19.15 -23.36 -2.98
C ARG A 249 -18.71 -22.48 -1.83
N ALA A 250 -17.46 -22.62 -1.43
CA ALA A 250 -16.85 -21.79 -0.41
C ALA A 250 -15.52 -21.24 -0.89
N VAL A 251 -15.11 -20.07 -0.38
CA VAL A 251 -13.80 -19.51 -0.65
C VAL A 251 -12.76 -20.29 0.15
N ALA A 252 -11.91 -21.04 -0.53
CA ALA A 252 -10.78 -21.75 0.06
C ALA A 252 -9.55 -20.84 0.20
N PHE A 253 -9.37 -19.95 -0.79
CA PHE A 253 -8.25 -19.02 -0.86
C PHE A 253 -8.68 -17.74 -1.56
N LYS A 254 -8.13 -16.60 -1.16
CA LYS A 254 -8.20 -15.34 -1.91
C LYS A 254 -6.90 -14.56 -1.84
N ALA A 255 -6.68 -13.73 -2.86
CA ALA A 255 -5.68 -12.68 -2.87
C ALA A 255 -6.13 -11.55 -3.79
N ASP A 256 -5.78 -10.33 -3.45
CA ASP A 256 -6.17 -9.15 -4.21
C ASP A 256 -4.95 -8.44 -4.79
N VAL A 257 -5.09 -7.80 -5.96
CA VAL A 257 -4.14 -6.82 -6.48
C VAL A 257 -4.52 -5.45 -5.90
N GLY A 258 -3.95 -5.13 -4.74
CA GLY A 258 -4.25 -3.88 -4.02
C GLY A 258 -3.68 -2.65 -4.72
N ALA A 259 -2.50 -2.80 -5.33
CA ALA A 259 -1.89 -1.74 -6.14
C ALA A 259 -1.38 -2.30 -7.47
N LEU A 260 -1.53 -1.50 -8.53
CA LEU A 260 -1.11 -1.82 -9.89
C LEU A 260 -0.58 -0.55 -10.55
N TRP A 261 0.60 -0.63 -11.15
CA TRP A 261 1.18 0.47 -11.89
C TRP A 261 1.94 -0.05 -13.11
N HIS A 262 1.67 0.57 -14.26
CA HIS A 262 2.45 0.41 -15.49
C HIS A 262 3.45 1.56 -15.52
N SER A 263 4.65 1.32 -14.96
CA SER A 263 5.74 2.28 -14.95
C SER A 263 6.50 2.26 -16.30
N PRO A 264 7.32 3.27 -16.59
CA PRO A 264 8.16 3.27 -17.79
C PRO A 264 9.10 2.05 -17.86
N ASP A 265 9.56 1.56 -16.71
CA ASP A 265 10.54 0.47 -16.59
C ASP A 265 9.88 -0.91 -16.41
N GLY A 266 8.56 -0.98 -16.46
CA GLY A 266 7.82 -2.24 -16.35
C GLY A 266 6.56 -2.12 -15.49
N SER A 267 5.77 -3.17 -15.50
CA SER A 267 4.50 -3.23 -14.76
C SER A 267 4.69 -3.88 -13.40
N ILE A 268 4.07 -3.31 -12.37
CA ILE A 268 4.14 -3.80 -10.99
C ILE A 268 2.74 -4.04 -10.45
N ALA A 269 2.50 -5.22 -9.90
CA ALA A 269 1.32 -5.55 -9.09
C ALA A 269 1.75 -5.88 -7.67
N GLN A 270 1.10 -5.24 -6.69
CA GLN A 270 1.29 -5.55 -5.28
C GLN A 270 0.08 -6.30 -4.76
N LEU A 271 0.31 -7.53 -4.31
CA LEU A 271 -0.72 -8.37 -3.70
C LEU A 271 -1.00 -7.91 -2.27
N THR A 272 -2.27 -7.95 -1.92
CA THR A 272 -2.79 -7.69 -0.57
C THR A 272 -3.86 -8.71 -0.24
N GLY A 273 -4.26 -8.80 1.02
CA GLY A 273 -5.38 -9.63 1.43
C GLY A 273 -5.21 -11.12 1.11
N VAL A 274 -3.98 -11.63 1.14
CA VAL A 274 -3.70 -13.05 0.95
C VAL A 274 -4.25 -13.83 2.12
N TRP A 275 -5.24 -14.66 1.86
CA TRP A 275 -5.94 -15.42 2.88
C TRP A 275 -6.20 -16.85 2.44
N THR A 276 -6.02 -17.78 3.37
CA THR A 276 -6.40 -19.19 3.23
C THR A 276 -7.38 -19.51 4.34
N ARG A 277 -8.47 -20.16 4.01
CA ARG A 277 -9.48 -20.61 4.99
C ARG A 277 -8.82 -21.36 6.13
N PRO A 278 -9.14 -21.09 7.39
CA PRO A 278 -8.42 -21.61 8.56
C PRO A 278 -8.24 -23.13 8.57
N ASP A 279 -9.28 -23.90 8.23
CA ASP A 279 -9.27 -25.38 8.18
C ASP A 279 -8.35 -25.96 7.08
N LEU A 280 -7.96 -25.15 6.10
CA LEU A 280 -7.08 -25.54 4.97
C LEU A 280 -5.62 -25.09 5.17
N ARG A 281 -5.32 -24.35 6.25
CA ARG A 281 -3.95 -23.91 6.57
C ARG A 281 -3.06 -25.10 6.91
N GLY A 282 -1.76 -24.98 6.64
CA GLY A 282 -0.78 -26.04 6.87
C GLY A 282 -0.85 -27.22 5.91
N ARG A 283 -1.82 -27.25 4.97
CA ARG A 283 -2.01 -28.35 4.00
C ARG A 283 -1.43 -28.07 2.61
N GLY A 284 -0.70 -26.96 2.45
CA GLY A 284 -0.10 -26.57 1.15
C GLY A 284 -1.06 -25.85 0.20
N VAL A 285 -2.36 -25.72 0.52
CA VAL A 285 -3.38 -25.06 -0.32
C VAL A 285 -3.00 -23.60 -0.61
N GLY A 286 -2.58 -22.84 0.40
CA GLY A 286 -2.16 -21.44 0.22
C GLY A 286 -0.99 -21.28 -0.75
N ALA A 287 0.00 -22.18 -0.70
CA ALA A 287 1.15 -22.14 -1.60
C ALA A 287 0.75 -22.49 -3.04
N ALA A 288 -0.06 -23.53 -3.24
CA ALA A 288 -0.55 -23.92 -4.57
C ALA A 288 -1.42 -22.83 -5.20
N ALA A 289 -2.31 -22.22 -4.40
CA ALA A 289 -3.18 -21.14 -4.85
C ALA A 289 -2.37 -19.86 -5.18
N LEU A 290 -1.46 -19.44 -4.31
CA LEU A 290 -0.66 -18.24 -4.55
C LEU A 290 0.25 -18.37 -5.79
N ALA A 291 0.81 -19.54 -6.03
CA ALA A 291 1.53 -19.81 -7.28
C ALA A 291 0.64 -19.58 -8.51
N GLY A 292 -0.60 -20.09 -8.47
CA GLY A 292 -1.58 -19.87 -9.54
C GLY A 292 -2.00 -18.40 -9.65
N VAL A 293 -2.10 -17.66 -8.51
CA VAL A 293 -2.39 -16.23 -8.53
C VAL A 293 -1.27 -15.44 -9.19
N VAL A 294 0.00 -15.74 -8.89
CA VAL A 294 1.13 -15.04 -9.54
C VAL A 294 1.08 -15.24 -11.07
N ASP A 295 0.82 -16.45 -11.54
CA ASP A 295 0.66 -16.69 -12.97
C ASP A 295 -0.53 -15.95 -13.58
N ALA A 296 -1.66 -15.95 -12.86
CA ALA A 296 -2.86 -15.23 -13.29
C ALA A 296 -2.64 -13.71 -13.34
N VAL A 297 -1.99 -13.13 -12.33
CA VAL A 297 -1.68 -11.68 -12.27
C VAL A 297 -0.72 -11.29 -13.39
N ARG A 298 0.27 -12.12 -13.68
CA ARG A 298 1.16 -11.90 -14.83
C ARG A 298 0.39 -11.89 -16.13
N ARG A 299 -0.39 -12.92 -16.40
CA ARG A 299 -1.21 -13.01 -17.61
C ARG A 299 -2.19 -11.83 -17.75
N ASP A 300 -2.77 -11.42 -16.65
CA ASP A 300 -3.94 -10.53 -16.64
C ASP A 300 -3.59 -9.04 -16.51
N HIS A 301 -2.42 -8.71 -15.88
CA HIS A 301 -2.13 -7.33 -15.49
C HIS A 301 -0.72 -6.85 -15.86
N VAL A 302 0.32 -7.63 -15.61
CA VAL A 302 1.70 -7.10 -15.65
C VAL A 302 2.59 -7.69 -16.74
N GLY A 303 2.15 -8.75 -17.41
CA GLY A 303 2.99 -9.47 -18.39
C GLY A 303 4.00 -10.38 -17.70
N THR A 304 4.73 -11.14 -18.52
CA THR A 304 5.73 -12.14 -18.06
C THR A 304 6.89 -11.50 -17.29
N ASP A 305 7.29 -10.30 -17.70
CA ASP A 305 8.42 -9.55 -17.15
C ASP A 305 8.02 -8.64 -15.98
N GLY A 306 6.70 -8.51 -15.75
CA GLY A 306 6.17 -7.68 -14.70
C GLY A 306 6.42 -8.23 -13.30
N VAL A 307 6.61 -7.33 -12.36
CA VAL A 307 6.87 -7.65 -10.96
C VAL A 307 5.56 -7.91 -10.23
N VAL A 308 5.47 -9.07 -9.58
CA VAL A 308 4.41 -9.36 -8.60
C VAL A 308 5.04 -9.34 -7.22
N SER A 309 4.62 -8.37 -6.40
CA SER A 309 5.17 -8.14 -5.06
C SER A 309 4.09 -8.22 -3.98
N LEU A 310 4.52 -8.28 -2.75
CA LEU A 310 3.71 -8.11 -1.54
C LEU A 310 4.60 -7.62 -0.41
N TYR A 311 4.00 -7.17 0.68
CA TYR A 311 4.74 -7.00 1.94
C TYR A 311 4.02 -7.75 3.08
N VAL A 312 4.78 -8.14 4.09
CA VAL A 312 4.32 -8.99 5.18
C VAL A 312 5.02 -8.62 6.47
N ASN A 313 4.32 -8.72 7.61
CA ASN A 313 4.95 -8.54 8.91
C ASN A 313 6.00 -9.62 9.15
N ASP A 314 7.19 -9.26 9.62
CA ASP A 314 8.30 -10.21 9.85
C ASP A 314 7.97 -11.28 10.91
N TYR A 315 7.07 -10.95 11.84
CA TYR A 315 6.57 -11.90 12.85
C TYR A 315 5.50 -12.87 12.30
N ASN A 316 4.97 -12.67 11.10
CA ASN A 316 4.07 -13.61 10.43
C ASN A 316 4.87 -14.77 9.82
N THR A 317 5.43 -15.62 10.70
CA THR A 317 6.32 -16.72 10.30
C THR A 317 5.68 -17.72 9.35
N PRO A 318 4.38 -18.07 9.45
CA PRO A 318 3.72 -18.95 8.47
C PRO A 318 3.68 -18.35 7.06
N ALA A 319 3.33 -17.07 6.93
CA ALA A 319 3.30 -16.39 5.65
C ALA A 319 4.72 -16.24 5.06
N MET A 320 5.71 -15.87 5.88
CA MET A 320 7.12 -15.80 5.45
C MET A 320 7.62 -17.15 4.93
N ALA A 321 7.30 -18.24 5.62
CA ALA A 321 7.67 -19.59 5.18
C ALA A 321 7.00 -19.94 3.84
N LEU A 322 5.72 -19.60 3.68
CA LEU A 322 4.97 -19.81 2.43
C LEU A 322 5.64 -19.05 1.27
N TYR A 323 5.90 -17.76 1.41
CA TYR A 323 6.49 -16.95 0.34
C TYR A 323 7.90 -17.44 -0.05
N ARG A 324 8.75 -17.76 0.94
CA ARG A 324 10.07 -18.35 0.69
C ARG A 324 9.99 -19.69 -0.03
N SER A 325 9.03 -20.54 0.32
CA SER A 325 8.83 -21.84 -0.33
C SER A 325 8.50 -21.70 -1.83
N LEU A 326 7.86 -20.60 -2.21
CA LEU A 326 7.52 -20.24 -3.58
C LEU A 326 8.66 -19.53 -4.32
N GLY A 327 9.74 -19.19 -3.64
CA GLY A 327 10.91 -18.52 -4.21
C GLY A 327 10.81 -17.00 -4.22
N PHE A 328 9.89 -16.41 -3.43
CA PHE A 328 9.87 -14.95 -3.27
C PHE A 328 11.16 -14.47 -2.58
N GLU A 329 11.69 -13.37 -3.07
CA GLU A 329 12.92 -12.74 -2.57
C GLU A 329 12.63 -11.36 -2.01
N GLN A 330 13.38 -10.94 -0.99
CA GLN A 330 13.23 -9.63 -0.40
C GLN A 330 13.86 -8.56 -1.29
N VAL A 331 13.06 -7.58 -1.69
CA VAL A 331 13.46 -6.45 -2.54
C VAL A 331 13.37 -5.10 -1.83
N GLY A 332 12.81 -5.06 -0.63
CA GLY A 332 12.66 -3.82 0.12
C GLY A 332 12.21 -4.07 1.57
N LEU A 333 11.95 -2.97 2.26
CA LEU A 333 11.42 -2.98 3.62
C LEU A 333 10.40 -1.85 3.78
N PHE A 334 9.21 -2.20 4.21
CA PHE A 334 8.15 -1.26 4.58
C PHE A 334 8.03 -1.13 6.10
N ALA A 335 7.43 -0.05 6.51
CA ALA A 335 6.90 0.16 7.85
C ALA A 335 5.46 0.68 7.77
N THR A 336 4.67 0.34 8.77
CA THR A 336 3.31 0.85 8.95
C THR A 336 3.12 1.24 10.40
N VAL A 337 2.77 2.50 10.62
CA VAL A 337 2.31 3.00 11.91
C VAL A 337 0.79 3.17 11.80
N LEU A 338 0.03 2.38 12.55
CA LEU A 338 -1.43 2.45 12.61
C LEU A 338 -1.85 3.49 13.66
N LEU A 339 -2.76 4.37 13.29
CA LEU A 339 -3.25 5.47 14.12
C LEU A 339 -4.52 5.12 14.91
#